data_9955422a854dbd2764d9680997e74ff4
#
_entry.id   9955422a854dbd2764d9680997e74ff4
#
_cell.length_a   1.000
_cell.length_b   1.000
_cell.length_c   1.000
_cell.angle_alpha   90.00
_cell.angle_beta   90.00
_cell.angle_gamma   90.00
#
_symmetry.space_group_name_H-M   'P 1'
#
loop_
_entity.id
_entity.type
_entity.pdbx_description
1 polymer ?
#
loop_
_entity_poly.entity_id
_entity_poly.type
_entity_poly.pdbx_seq_one_letter_code
_entity_poly.pdbx_strand_id
1 'polypeptide(L)'
;MAQLFEYIKMALMNIRSNKGRSILTMLGIIIGISSVIMVISIGNGLSSQISDELNNLAGGQLYFYSGGSMGDTQAGNEETVEFTTEDFDLIEEKIDHVKGVSPNYQTYGTAQGPKGAFDAYLYGGTVAQQYLYNDPIVKGRYFTKADYESANKVCVIRENSAVAMFGTTDVLGRTFEVTIDGITMESTIVGIRQDSASSAISSMLMSFDQVEMEVPLTTMGAAFGYYVDTFQGFYVFTDGPEYAAEAAGAILRLLRSAHHVASDSNSIQMQNFNDSMSSITQVLSYITIFVVFVAAISLLVGGIGVMNIMLVSVTERTREIGIRKSLGAR
;
A
#
# COMPACT_ATOMS: atom_id res chain seq x y z
N MET A 1 36.23 15.82 41.07
CA MET A 1 35.92 14.49 40.51
C MET A 1 35.55 13.46 41.63
N ALA A 2 36.23 13.40 42.76
CA ALA A 2 35.92 12.49 43.86
C ALA A 2 34.51 12.68 44.46
N GLN A 3 34.07 13.91 44.66
CA GLN A 3 32.71 14.20 45.19
C GLN A 3 31.59 13.76 44.25
N LEU A 4 31.77 13.89 42.94
CA LEU A 4 30.81 13.43 41.92
C LEU A 4 30.62 11.92 41.97
N PHE A 5 31.72 11.20 42.15
CA PHE A 5 31.71 9.73 42.28
C PHE A 5 31.00 9.26 43.56
N GLU A 6 31.18 9.97 44.66
CA GLU A 6 30.46 9.69 45.92
C GLU A 6 28.96 9.93 45.76
N TYR A 7 28.55 11.00 45.09
CA TYR A 7 27.11 11.27 44.86
C TYR A 7 26.49 10.19 43.96
N ILE A 8 27.20 9.74 42.93
CA ILE A 8 26.72 8.63 42.04
C ILE A 8 26.62 7.34 42.85
N LYS A 9 27.60 7.04 43.71
CA LYS A 9 27.60 5.83 44.55
C LYS A 9 26.44 5.86 45.55
N MET A 10 26.17 7.01 46.20
CA MET A 10 25.03 7.16 47.12
C MET A 10 23.69 7.03 46.37
N ALA A 11 23.56 7.60 45.17
CA ALA A 11 22.36 7.46 44.35
C ALA A 11 22.09 5.99 43.96
N LEU A 12 23.12 5.25 43.54
CA LEU A 12 23.04 3.82 43.25
C LEU A 12 22.66 2.98 44.51
N MET A 13 23.19 3.30 45.65
CA MET A 13 22.80 2.63 46.89
C MET A 13 21.34 2.88 47.30
N ASN A 14 20.82 4.09 47.09
CA ASN A 14 19.41 4.41 47.31
C ASN A 14 18.47 3.65 46.36
N ILE A 15 18.84 3.52 45.11
CA ILE A 15 18.11 2.69 44.12
C ILE A 15 18.10 1.22 44.58
N ARG A 16 19.23 0.73 45.09
CA ARG A 16 19.40 -0.67 45.53
C ARG A 16 18.66 -0.99 46.82
N SER A 17 18.40 0.00 47.70
CA SER A 17 17.64 -0.19 48.95
C SER A 17 16.12 -0.31 48.70
N ASN A 18 15.59 0.26 47.60
CA ASN A 18 14.17 0.25 47.25
C ASN A 18 13.93 -0.39 45.86
N LYS A 19 14.54 -1.57 45.60
CA LYS A 19 14.60 -2.22 44.29
C LYS A 19 13.24 -2.35 43.60
N GLY A 20 12.20 -2.85 44.28
CA GLY A 20 10.89 -3.10 43.70
C GLY A 20 10.25 -1.82 43.12
N ARG A 21 10.28 -0.73 43.88
CA ARG A 21 9.68 0.57 43.51
C ARG A 21 10.50 1.23 42.38
N SER A 22 11.84 1.20 42.48
CA SER A 22 12.73 1.77 41.46
C SER A 22 12.63 1.02 40.13
N ILE A 23 12.55 -0.32 40.16
CA ILE A 23 12.35 -1.12 38.95
C ILE A 23 11.00 -0.82 38.30
N LEU A 24 9.91 -0.75 39.11
CA LEU A 24 8.57 -0.53 38.55
C LEU A 24 8.46 0.84 37.88
N THR A 25 9.04 1.90 38.47
CA THR A 25 9.02 3.25 37.88
C THR A 25 9.91 3.37 36.67
N MET A 26 11.13 2.78 36.70
CA MET A 26 11.99 2.75 35.52
C MET A 26 11.36 1.95 34.37
N LEU A 27 10.72 0.83 34.68
CA LEU A 27 10.01 0.02 33.70
C LEU A 27 8.89 0.81 33.02
N GLY A 28 8.09 1.56 33.82
CA GLY A 28 7.03 2.41 33.27
C GLY A 28 7.55 3.49 32.33
N ILE A 29 8.66 4.14 32.67
CA ILE A 29 9.29 5.16 31.81
C ILE A 29 9.88 4.53 30.55
N ILE A 30 10.60 3.41 30.70
CA ILE A 30 11.21 2.70 29.55
C ILE A 30 10.13 2.24 28.58
N ILE A 31 9.07 1.59 29.06
CA ILE A 31 7.96 1.15 28.21
C ILE A 31 7.29 2.35 27.54
N GLY A 32 7.03 3.42 28.29
CA GLY A 32 6.43 4.64 27.76
C GLY A 32 7.26 5.26 26.63
N ILE A 33 8.55 5.48 26.84
CA ILE A 33 9.43 6.07 25.83
C ILE A 33 9.63 5.11 24.64
N SER A 34 9.87 3.83 24.90
CA SER A 34 10.08 2.85 23.83
C SER A 34 8.84 2.69 22.94
N SER A 35 7.64 2.69 23.51
CA SER A 35 6.41 2.63 22.73
C SER A 35 6.19 3.89 21.88
N VAL A 36 6.52 5.09 22.39
CA VAL A 36 6.47 6.34 21.59
C VAL A 36 7.41 6.25 20.41
N ILE A 37 8.68 5.91 20.65
CA ILE A 37 9.70 5.84 19.60
C ILE A 37 9.28 4.80 18.56
N MET A 38 8.82 3.63 18.97
CA MET A 38 8.39 2.56 18.08
C MET A 38 7.24 3.00 17.19
N VAL A 39 6.20 3.62 17.75
CA VAL A 39 5.02 4.03 16.98
C VAL A 39 5.33 5.20 16.05
N ILE A 40 6.09 6.20 16.49
CA ILE A 40 6.52 7.30 15.60
C ILE A 40 7.39 6.76 14.47
N SER A 41 8.30 5.83 14.75
CA SER A 41 9.17 5.23 13.73
C SER A 41 8.37 4.41 12.73
N ILE A 42 7.41 3.60 13.19
CA ILE A 42 6.51 2.83 12.31
C ILE A 42 5.61 3.77 11.52
N GLY A 43 5.01 4.78 12.16
CA GLY A 43 4.15 5.75 11.50
C GLY A 43 4.86 6.54 10.41
N ASN A 44 6.07 7.04 10.69
CA ASN A 44 6.88 7.75 9.71
C ASN A 44 7.37 6.82 8.59
N GLY A 45 7.81 5.61 8.92
CA GLY A 45 8.22 4.61 7.95
C GLY A 45 7.09 4.23 7.00
N LEU A 46 5.89 3.98 7.54
CA LEU A 46 4.70 3.65 6.75
C LEU A 46 4.24 4.83 5.90
N SER A 47 4.23 6.05 6.46
CA SER A 47 3.90 7.27 5.70
C SER A 47 4.89 7.53 4.57
N SER A 48 6.19 7.34 4.81
CA SER A 48 7.21 7.46 3.76
C SER A 48 7.01 6.41 2.68
N GLN A 49 6.79 5.16 3.06
CA GLN A 49 6.60 4.06 2.12
C GLN A 49 5.31 4.25 1.30
N ILE A 50 4.22 4.70 1.93
CA ILE A 50 2.99 5.07 1.22
C ILE A 50 3.24 6.24 0.28
N SER A 51 3.97 7.27 0.71
CA SER A 51 4.29 8.42 -0.14
C SER A 51 5.19 8.03 -1.32
N ASP A 52 6.14 7.15 -1.11
CA ASP A 52 7.01 6.63 -2.18
C ASP A 52 6.21 5.76 -3.16
N GLU A 53 5.35 4.89 -2.68
CA GLU A 53 4.43 4.09 -3.51
C GLU A 53 3.45 4.99 -4.26
N LEU A 54 2.98 6.07 -3.64
CA LEU A 54 2.13 7.09 -4.26
C LEU A 54 2.82 7.88 -5.36
N ASN A 55 4.02 8.35 -5.08
CA ASN A 55 4.82 9.00 -6.10
C ASN A 55 5.12 8.04 -7.25
N ASN A 56 5.12 6.76 -6.94
CA ASN A 56 5.32 5.69 -7.90
C ASN A 56 4.03 5.29 -8.65
N LEU A 57 2.88 5.25 -8.02
CA LEU A 57 1.59 4.91 -8.65
C LEU A 57 0.85 6.15 -9.19
N ALA A 58 1.06 7.29 -8.59
CA ALA A 58 0.20 8.46 -8.72
C ALA A 58 0.58 9.43 -9.83
N GLY A 59 1.35 9.01 -10.80
CA GLY A 59 1.63 9.83 -11.98
C GLY A 59 0.39 10.24 -12.79
N GLY A 60 -0.77 10.47 -12.10
CA GLY A 60 -2.00 10.90 -12.76
C GLY A 60 -2.96 9.77 -13.11
N GLN A 61 -3.05 8.73 -12.26
CA GLN A 61 -4.05 7.67 -12.43
C GLN A 61 -5.44 8.11 -12.01
N LEU A 62 -6.40 7.89 -12.88
CA LEU A 62 -7.82 8.09 -12.65
C LEU A 62 -8.54 6.76 -12.88
N TYR A 63 -9.43 6.40 -11.97
CA TYR A 63 -10.28 5.23 -12.11
C TYR A 63 -11.72 5.66 -12.32
N PHE A 64 -12.29 5.28 -13.47
CA PHE A 64 -13.68 5.50 -13.81
C PHE A 64 -14.45 4.20 -13.65
N TYR A 65 -15.64 4.27 -13.06
CA TYR A 65 -16.48 3.10 -12.86
C TYR A 65 -17.96 3.43 -12.93
N SER A 66 -18.75 2.43 -13.29
CA SER A 66 -20.20 2.51 -13.32
C SER A 66 -20.77 2.56 -11.91
N GLY A 67 -21.69 3.47 -11.66
CA GLY A 67 -22.41 3.57 -10.39
C GLY A 67 -23.07 2.25 -10.03
N GLY A 68 -22.92 1.85 -8.76
CA GLY A 68 -23.42 0.55 -8.26
C GLY A 68 -22.44 -0.62 -8.33
N SER A 69 -21.28 -0.47 -9.01
CA SER A 69 -20.30 -1.56 -9.18
C SER A 69 -19.41 -1.83 -7.95
N MET A 70 -19.21 -0.89 -7.06
CA MET A 70 -18.30 -1.02 -5.92
C MET A 70 -18.99 -1.11 -4.56
N GLY A 71 -19.86 -2.11 -4.37
CA GLY A 71 -20.36 -2.47 -3.02
C GLY A 71 -21.25 -1.44 -2.34
N ASP A 72 -21.74 -0.45 -3.06
CA ASP A 72 -22.71 0.51 -2.54
C ASP A 72 -24.08 -0.16 -2.46
N THR A 73 -24.45 -0.61 -1.27
CA THR A 73 -25.77 -1.22 -0.97
C THR A 73 -26.93 -0.22 -1.08
N GLN A 74 -26.66 1.03 -1.47
CA GLN A 74 -27.66 2.07 -1.69
C GLN A 74 -27.92 2.39 -3.16
N ALA A 75 -27.31 1.70 -4.11
CA ALA A 75 -27.63 1.82 -5.53
C ALA A 75 -28.99 1.25 -5.85
N GLY A 76 -30.01 1.94 -5.45
CA GLY A 76 -31.39 1.69 -5.89
C GLY A 76 -31.57 2.27 -7.28
N ASN A 77 -31.81 1.44 -8.29
CA ASN A 77 -32.31 1.80 -9.64
C ASN A 77 -31.48 2.80 -10.48
N GLU A 78 -30.18 2.95 -10.28
CA GLU A 78 -29.33 3.69 -11.22
C GLU A 78 -29.01 2.80 -12.42
N GLU A 79 -29.19 3.34 -13.64
CA GLU A 79 -28.77 2.65 -14.86
C GLU A 79 -27.26 2.43 -14.81
N THR A 80 -26.85 1.17 -14.85
CA THR A 80 -25.45 0.81 -14.97
C THR A 80 -24.96 1.13 -16.38
N VAL A 81 -23.92 1.94 -16.48
CA VAL A 81 -23.25 2.26 -17.74
C VAL A 81 -22.20 1.18 -18.01
N GLU A 82 -22.23 0.59 -19.18
CA GLU A 82 -21.15 -0.28 -19.66
C GLU A 82 -20.23 0.53 -20.57
N PHE A 83 -18.94 0.56 -20.21
CA PHE A 83 -17.91 1.21 -21.01
C PHE A 83 -17.40 0.25 -22.06
N THR A 84 -16.97 0.79 -23.19
CA THR A 84 -16.49 0.01 -24.34
C THR A 84 -15.07 0.41 -24.74
N THR A 85 -14.44 -0.35 -25.62
CA THR A 85 -13.16 0.03 -26.22
C THR A 85 -13.27 1.29 -27.07
N GLU A 86 -14.46 1.61 -27.62
CA GLU A 86 -14.71 2.85 -28.33
C GLU A 86 -14.61 4.07 -27.40
N ASP A 87 -15.02 3.93 -26.15
CA ASP A 87 -14.85 5.00 -25.14
C ASP A 87 -13.36 5.25 -24.87
N PHE A 88 -12.51 4.21 -24.88
CA PHE A 88 -11.08 4.34 -24.70
C PHE A 88 -10.44 5.11 -25.84
N ASP A 89 -10.75 4.74 -27.08
CA ASP A 89 -10.28 5.43 -28.27
C ASP A 89 -10.74 6.90 -28.28
N LEU A 90 -11.99 7.14 -27.86
CA LEU A 90 -12.56 8.48 -27.77
C LEU A 90 -11.85 9.35 -26.73
N ILE A 91 -11.46 8.77 -25.58
CA ILE A 91 -10.72 9.47 -24.54
C ILE A 91 -9.30 9.78 -25.04
N GLU A 92 -8.60 8.79 -25.62
CA GLU A 92 -7.24 8.98 -26.13
C GLU A 92 -7.16 10.00 -27.29
N GLU A 93 -8.21 10.10 -28.11
CA GLU A 93 -8.26 11.04 -29.22
C GLU A 93 -8.61 12.48 -28.79
N LYS A 94 -9.51 12.64 -27.80
CA LYS A 94 -10.11 13.95 -27.50
C LYS A 94 -9.59 14.64 -26.23
N ILE A 95 -8.90 13.89 -25.38
CA ILE A 95 -8.42 14.45 -24.11
C ILE A 95 -6.92 14.59 -24.16
N ASP A 96 -6.44 15.82 -24.01
CA ASP A 96 -5.02 16.10 -23.96
C ASP A 96 -4.38 15.52 -22.70
N HIS A 97 -3.08 15.21 -22.77
CA HIS A 97 -2.29 14.66 -21.67
C HIS A 97 -2.73 13.29 -21.17
N VAL A 98 -3.40 12.49 -21.99
CA VAL A 98 -3.71 11.10 -21.72
C VAL A 98 -2.65 10.21 -22.39
N LYS A 99 -1.94 9.40 -21.57
CA LYS A 99 -0.97 8.40 -22.04
C LYS A 99 -1.63 7.14 -22.58
N GLY A 100 -2.83 6.84 -22.10
CA GLY A 100 -3.60 5.70 -22.50
C GLY A 100 -4.64 5.28 -21.48
N VAL A 101 -5.50 4.37 -21.93
CA VAL A 101 -6.62 3.84 -21.16
C VAL A 101 -6.52 2.32 -21.09
N SER A 102 -6.82 1.73 -19.92
CA SER A 102 -6.84 0.28 -19.76
C SER A 102 -8.02 -0.15 -18.89
N PRO A 103 -8.75 -1.20 -19.27
CA PRO A 103 -9.82 -1.74 -18.44
C PRO A 103 -9.26 -2.30 -17.14
N ASN A 104 -10.07 -2.30 -16.11
CA ASN A 104 -9.80 -3.03 -14.89
C ASN A 104 -10.35 -4.46 -15.02
N TYR A 105 -9.59 -5.32 -15.67
CA TYR A 105 -9.99 -6.70 -15.90
C TYR A 105 -9.01 -7.66 -15.25
N GLN A 106 -9.50 -8.47 -14.33
CA GLN A 106 -8.70 -9.50 -13.69
C GLN A 106 -9.49 -10.81 -13.59
N THR A 107 -8.78 -11.91 -13.65
CA THR A 107 -9.28 -13.24 -13.38
C THR A 107 -8.23 -14.07 -12.67
N TYR A 108 -8.62 -15.23 -12.17
CA TYR A 108 -7.73 -16.13 -11.46
C TYR A 108 -7.86 -17.55 -11.99
N GLY A 109 -6.79 -18.29 -11.86
CA GLY A 109 -6.69 -19.67 -12.33
C GLY A 109 -5.46 -20.34 -11.76
N THR A 110 -4.88 -21.26 -12.51
CA THR A 110 -3.68 -21.99 -12.13
C THR A 110 -2.62 -21.86 -13.20
N ALA A 111 -1.38 -21.51 -12.82
CA ALA A 111 -0.21 -21.53 -13.69
C ALA A 111 0.62 -22.79 -13.42
N GLN A 112 0.95 -23.55 -14.47
CA GLN A 112 1.77 -24.75 -14.38
C GLN A 112 3.18 -24.44 -14.85
N GLY A 113 4.11 -24.36 -13.90
CA GLY A 113 5.53 -24.18 -14.17
C GLY A 113 6.35 -25.46 -13.93
N PRO A 114 7.67 -25.43 -14.19
CA PRO A 114 8.56 -26.57 -13.94
C PRO A 114 8.63 -27.00 -12.47
N LYS A 115 8.35 -26.10 -11.53
CA LYS A 115 8.36 -26.40 -10.08
C LYS A 115 7.02 -26.89 -9.54
N GLY A 116 5.95 -26.85 -10.34
CA GLY A 116 4.61 -27.27 -9.94
C GLY A 116 3.51 -26.33 -10.40
N ALA A 117 2.33 -26.51 -9.82
CA ALA A 117 1.17 -25.68 -10.05
C ALA A 117 1.10 -24.58 -8.97
N PHE A 118 0.73 -23.37 -9.41
CA PHE A 118 0.63 -22.17 -8.58
C PHE A 118 -0.71 -21.49 -8.84
N ASP A 119 -1.28 -20.86 -7.84
CA ASP A 119 -2.41 -19.96 -8.06
C ASP A 119 -1.97 -18.78 -8.90
N ALA A 120 -2.72 -18.45 -9.96
CA ALA A 120 -2.38 -17.41 -10.90
C ALA A 120 -3.44 -16.30 -10.94
N TYR A 121 -2.99 -15.06 -10.86
CA TYR A 121 -3.77 -13.87 -11.12
C TYR A 121 -3.39 -13.31 -12.48
N LEU A 122 -4.40 -13.20 -13.36
CA LEU A 122 -4.22 -12.63 -14.69
C LEU A 122 -4.87 -11.26 -14.75
N TYR A 123 -4.08 -10.29 -15.13
CA TYR A 123 -4.52 -8.93 -15.39
C TYR A 123 -4.55 -8.68 -16.89
N GLY A 124 -5.76 -8.54 -17.44
CA GLY A 124 -5.97 -8.26 -18.85
C GLY A 124 -6.07 -6.76 -19.10
N GLY A 125 -5.25 -6.23 -19.99
CA GLY A 125 -5.26 -4.80 -20.27
C GLY A 125 -4.85 -4.45 -21.69
N THR A 126 -4.94 -3.17 -21.99
CA THR A 126 -4.32 -2.56 -23.16
C THR A 126 -2.82 -2.39 -22.95
N VAL A 127 -2.10 -1.86 -23.94
CA VAL A 127 -0.68 -1.50 -23.76
C VAL A 127 -0.47 -0.46 -22.66
N ALA A 128 -1.48 0.36 -22.37
CA ALA A 128 -1.46 1.35 -21.30
C ALA A 128 -1.44 0.73 -19.87
N GLN A 129 -1.79 -0.55 -19.73
CA GLN A 129 -1.69 -1.28 -18.47
C GLN A 129 -0.27 -1.22 -17.87
N GLN A 130 0.77 -1.04 -18.69
CA GLN A 130 2.13 -0.85 -18.19
C GLN A 130 2.29 0.30 -17.21
N TYR A 131 1.41 1.31 -17.28
CA TYR A 131 1.43 2.49 -16.41
C TYR A 131 0.66 2.30 -15.10
N LEU A 132 -0.06 1.17 -14.94
CA LEU A 132 -0.81 0.87 -13.71
C LEU A 132 0.13 0.72 -12.51
N TYR A 133 1.27 0.08 -12.76
CA TYR A 133 2.33 -0.07 -11.78
C TYR A 133 3.55 0.68 -12.26
N ASN A 134 4.15 1.48 -11.39
CA ASN A 134 5.37 2.22 -11.71
C ASN A 134 6.63 1.35 -11.62
N ASP A 135 6.45 0.05 -11.36
CA ASP A 135 7.53 -0.91 -11.29
C ASP A 135 8.11 -1.12 -12.70
N PRO A 136 9.41 -0.89 -12.93
CA PRO A 136 9.99 -0.98 -14.27
C PRO A 136 10.03 -2.43 -14.79
N ILE A 137 10.06 -2.57 -16.10
CA ILE A 137 10.42 -3.84 -16.73
C ILE A 137 11.94 -4.00 -16.60
N VAL A 138 12.38 -4.96 -15.78
CA VAL A 138 13.81 -5.19 -15.53
C VAL A 138 14.47 -6.08 -16.57
N LYS A 139 13.68 -6.92 -17.27
CA LYS A 139 14.17 -7.77 -18.36
C LYS A 139 13.10 -7.87 -19.46
N GLY A 140 13.56 -7.90 -20.70
CA GLY A 140 12.67 -8.03 -21.85
C GLY A 140 11.92 -6.74 -22.17
N ARG A 141 10.65 -6.87 -22.53
CA ARG A 141 9.76 -5.77 -22.94
C ARG A 141 8.35 -5.97 -22.43
N TYR A 142 7.57 -4.90 -22.41
CA TYR A 142 6.12 -5.03 -22.27
C TYR A 142 5.50 -5.55 -23.59
N PHE A 143 4.27 -6.06 -23.57
CA PHE A 143 3.60 -6.42 -24.81
C PHE A 143 3.26 -5.16 -25.62
N THR A 144 3.32 -5.30 -26.93
CA THR A 144 3.16 -4.20 -27.89
C THR A 144 1.73 -4.10 -28.39
N LYS A 145 1.42 -3.00 -29.09
CA LYS A 145 0.13 -2.84 -29.78
C LYS A 145 -0.12 -3.99 -30.79
N ALA A 146 0.93 -4.46 -31.48
CA ALA A 146 0.82 -5.62 -32.38
C ALA A 146 0.48 -6.91 -31.60
N ASP A 147 1.05 -7.12 -30.43
CA ASP A 147 0.69 -8.27 -29.58
C ASP A 147 -0.78 -8.19 -29.13
N TYR A 148 -1.25 -6.99 -28.80
CA TYR A 148 -2.63 -6.74 -28.43
C TYR A 148 -3.59 -6.98 -29.59
N GLU A 149 -3.36 -6.37 -30.75
CA GLU A 149 -4.22 -6.48 -31.92
C GLU A 149 -4.28 -7.92 -32.50
N SER A 150 -3.17 -8.66 -32.38
CA SER A 150 -3.09 -10.05 -32.85
C SER A 150 -3.50 -11.09 -31.80
N ALA A 151 -3.90 -10.67 -30.63
CA ALA A 151 -4.19 -11.54 -29.49
C ALA A 151 -3.06 -12.57 -29.22
N ASN A 152 -1.80 -12.11 -29.29
CA ASN A 152 -0.64 -12.96 -29.07
C ASN A 152 -0.62 -13.49 -27.64
N LYS A 153 -0.33 -14.79 -27.47
CA LYS A 153 -0.26 -15.45 -26.16
C LYS A 153 1.05 -15.13 -25.45
N VAL A 154 1.25 -13.85 -25.16
CA VAL A 154 2.43 -13.33 -24.47
C VAL A 154 2.05 -12.77 -23.12
N CYS A 155 2.98 -12.80 -22.16
CA CYS A 155 2.76 -12.24 -20.81
C CYS A 155 3.99 -11.54 -20.28
N VAL A 156 3.73 -10.63 -19.35
CA VAL A 156 4.71 -10.05 -18.44
C VAL A 156 4.42 -10.59 -17.03
N ILE A 157 5.45 -11.08 -16.35
CA ILE A 157 5.33 -11.63 -14.99
C ILE A 157 6.22 -10.84 -14.03
N ARG A 158 5.97 -10.97 -12.72
CA ARG A 158 6.84 -10.37 -11.69
C ARG A 158 8.07 -11.24 -11.42
N GLU A 159 9.13 -10.63 -10.87
CA GLU A 159 10.36 -11.35 -10.52
C GLU A 159 10.12 -12.51 -9.54
N ASN A 160 9.31 -12.28 -8.49
CA ASN A 160 8.92 -13.31 -7.51
C ASN A 160 8.19 -14.48 -8.19
N SER A 161 7.28 -14.19 -9.12
CA SER A 161 6.55 -15.20 -9.91
C SER A 161 7.50 -16.04 -10.78
N ALA A 162 8.50 -15.39 -11.38
CA ALA A 162 9.52 -16.09 -12.17
C ALA A 162 10.36 -17.01 -11.27
N VAL A 163 10.77 -16.55 -10.09
CA VAL A 163 11.54 -17.36 -9.13
C VAL A 163 10.70 -18.50 -8.55
N ALA A 164 9.43 -18.25 -8.24
CA ALA A 164 8.51 -19.27 -7.73
C ALA A 164 8.36 -20.42 -8.76
N MET A 165 8.00 -20.09 -10.00
CA MET A 165 7.72 -21.09 -11.05
C MET A 165 8.97 -21.77 -11.61
N PHE A 166 10.05 -21.02 -11.81
CA PHE A 166 11.24 -21.49 -12.56
C PHE A 166 12.52 -21.57 -11.71
N GLY A 167 12.56 -20.95 -10.53
CA GLY A 167 13.74 -20.88 -9.68
C GLY A 167 14.78 -19.84 -10.13
N THR A 168 14.47 -19.05 -11.14
CA THR A 168 15.38 -18.05 -11.72
C THR A 168 14.58 -16.94 -12.37
N THR A 169 15.17 -15.75 -12.49
CA THR A 169 14.63 -14.64 -13.28
C THR A 169 15.10 -14.68 -14.75
N ASP A 170 15.82 -15.71 -15.18
CA ASP A 170 16.23 -15.89 -16.58
C ASP A 170 15.23 -16.77 -17.32
N VAL A 171 14.06 -16.20 -17.61
CA VAL A 171 12.89 -16.92 -18.14
C VAL A 171 12.31 -16.29 -19.41
N LEU A 172 12.97 -15.28 -20.00
CA LEU A 172 12.49 -14.67 -21.23
C LEU A 172 12.40 -15.71 -22.35
N GLY A 173 11.29 -15.71 -23.09
CA GLY A 173 10.99 -16.64 -24.16
C GLY A 173 10.59 -18.04 -23.69
N ARG A 174 10.56 -18.33 -22.39
CA ARG A 174 10.00 -19.59 -21.87
C ARG A 174 8.50 -19.54 -21.91
N THR A 175 7.89 -20.72 -22.06
CA THR A 175 6.45 -20.90 -22.02
C THR A 175 6.02 -21.64 -20.76
N PHE A 176 4.78 -21.42 -20.35
CA PHE A 176 4.11 -22.16 -19.30
C PHE A 176 2.60 -22.20 -19.57
N GLU A 177 1.93 -23.14 -18.96
CA GLU A 177 0.49 -23.32 -19.13
C GLU A 177 -0.28 -22.56 -18.06
N VAL A 178 -1.36 -21.88 -18.47
CA VAL A 178 -2.32 -21.22 -17.57
C VAL A 178 -3.68 -21.82 -17.84
N THR A 179 -4.33 -22.28 -16.78
CA THR A 179 -5.66 -22.88 -16.84
C THR A 179 -6.67 -22.02 -16.08
N ILE A 180 -7.73 -21.60 -16.74
CA ILE A 180 -8.84 -20.83 -16.20
C ILE A 180 -10.13 -21.52 -16.60
N ASP A 181 -11.02 -21.78 -15.66
CA ASP A 181 -12.32 -22.44 -15.88
C ASP A 181 -12.22 -23.74 -16.73
N GLY A 182 -11.12 -24.48 -16.58
CA GLY A 182 -10.83 -25.72 -17.31
C GLY A 182 -10.30 -25.53 -18.73
N ILE A 183 -10.11 -24.29 -19.20
CA ILE A 183 -9.48 -23.98 -20.48
C ILE A 183 -8.02 -23.67 -20.24
N THR A 184 -7.11 -24.33 -20.97
CA THR A 184 -5.67 -24.16 -20.84
C THR A 184 -5.10 -23.37 -22.01
N MET A 185 -4.28 -22.39 -21.71
CA MET A 185 -3.52 -21.58 -22.67
C MET A 185 -2.03 -21.70 -22.34
N GLU A 186 -1.20 -21.91 -23.36
CA GLU A 186 0.25 -21.74 -23.25
C GLU A 186 0.60 -20.27 -23.47
N SER A 187 1.32 -19.67 -22.52
CA SER A 187 1.75 -18.27 -22.57
C SER A 187 3.26 -18.13 -22.60
N THR A 188 3.78 -17.20 -23.41
CA THR A 188 5.21 -16.92 -23.56
C THR A 188 5.60 -15.69 -22.75
N ILE A 189 6.63 -15.79 -21.92
CA ILE A 189 7.15 -14.69 -21.11
C ILE A 189 7.98 -13.75 -22.01
N VAL A 190 7.50 -12.52 -22.21
CA VAL A 190 8.19 -11.50 -23.01
C VAL A 190 8.83 -10.41 -22.15
N GLY A 191 8.42 -10.30 -20.89
CA GLY A 191 8.97 -9.34 -19.95
C GLY A 191 8.88 -9.77 -18.50
N ILE A 192 9.76 -9.20 -17.70
CA ILE A 192 9.79 -9.38 -16.25
C ILE A 192 9.71 -7.98 -15.62
N ARG A 193 8.71 -7.79 -14.78
CA ARG A 193 8.50 -6.58 -13.99
C ARG A 193 9.14 -6.72 -12.62
N GLN A 194 9.75 -5.67 -12.14
CA GLN A 194 10.28 -5.60 -10.78
C GLN A 194 9.18 -5.83 -9.75
N ASP A 195 9.51 -6.49 -8.65
CA ASP A 195 8.59 -6.59 -7.52
C ASP A 195 8.44 -5.24 -6.83
N SER A 196 7.21 -4.84 -6.55
CA SER A 196 6.97 -3.69 -5.68
C SER A 196 7.31 -4.03 -4.23
N ALA A 197 7.61 -3.02 -3.42
CA ALA A 197 7.83 -3.23 -1.99
C ALA A 197 6.58 -3.82 -1.30
N SER A 198 5.39 -3.43 -1.75
CA SER A 198 4.12 -3.96 -1.26
C SER A 198 3.91 -5.43 -1.65
N SER A 199 4.22 -5.82 -2.88
CA SER A 199 4.12 -7.22 -3.31
C SER A 199 5.15 -8.11 -2.60
N ALA A 200 6.37 -7.60 -2.37
CA ALA A 200 7.40 -8.30 -1.61
C ALA A 200 7.01 -8.52 -0.14
N ILE A 201 6.40 -7.51 0.51
CA ILE A 201 5.90 -7.62 1.88
C ILE A 201 4.71 -8.58 1.94
N SER A 202 3.77 -8.52 1.00
CA SER A 202 2.62 -9.43 0.94
C SER A 202 3.05 -10.88 0.79
N SER A 203 3.99 -11.16 -0.12
CA SER A 203 4.52 -12.51 -0.33
C SER A 203 5.27 -13.03 0.90
N MET A 204 5.98 -12.16 1.63
CA MET A 204 6.70 -12.51 2.85
C MET A 204 5.76 -12.80 4.04
N LEU A 205 4.68 -12.01 4.18
CA LEU A 205 3.75 -12.13 5.31
C LEU A 205 2.70 -13.22 5.11
N MET A 206 2.26 -13.45 3.88
CA MET A 206 1.13 -14.32 3.59
C MET A 206 1.52 -15.68 3.00
N SER A 207 2.81 -15.91 2.70
CA SER A 207 3.33 -17.17 2.14
C SER A 207 2.51 -17.68 0.94
N PHE A 208 1.94 -16.78 0.13
CA PHE A 208 1.22 -17.17 -1.07
C PHE A 208 2.22 -17.31 -2.21
N ASP A 209 2.39 -18.53 -2.67
CA ASP A 209 3.04 -18.85 -3.95
C ASP A 209 2.11 -18.47 -5.12
N GLN A 210 1.75 -17.18 -5.19
CA GLN A 210 0.87 -16.65 -6.24
C GLN A 210 1.72 -16.14 -7.40
N VAL A 211 1.26 -16.41 -8.59
CA VAL A 211 1.83 -15.93 -9.85
C VAL A 211 0.98 -14.79 -10.36
N GLU A 212 1.56 -13.62 -10.48
CA GLU A 212 0.91 -12.47 -11.12
C GLU A 212 1.42 -12.33 -12.55
N MET A 213 0.50 -12.22 -13.48
CA MET A 213 0.82 -12.05 -14.91
C MET A 213 -0.08 -11.02 -15.57
N GLU A 214 0.51 -10.20 -16.41
CA GLU A 214 -0.17 -9.22 -17.25
C GLU A 214 -0.20 -9.76 -18.70
N VAL A 215 -1.38 -9.76 -19.30
CA VAL A 215 -1.61 -10.27 -20.66
C VAL A 215 -2.42 -9.27 -21.49
N PRO A 216 -2.30 -9.28 -22.83
CA PRO A 216 -3.23 -8.51 -23.65
C PRO A 216 -4.68 -8.95 -23.38
N LEU A 217 -5.58 -8.01 -23.20
CA LEU A 217 -7.00 -8.29 -22.97
C LEU A 217 -7.61 -9.13 -24.11
N THR A 218 -7.23 -8.82 -25.33
CA THR A 218 -7.66 -9.56 -26.54
C THR A 218 -7.26 -11.04 -26.49
N THR A 219 -6.11 -11.35 -25.87
CA THR A 219 -5.68 -12.73 -25.63
C THR A 219 -6.61 -13.45 -24.66
N MET A 220 -7.12 -12.76 -23.63
CA MET A 220 -8.09 -13.35 -22.70
C MET A 220 -9.41 -13.70 -23.40
N GLY A 221 -9.91 -12.80 -24.25
CA GLY A 221 -11.09 -13.07 -25.07
C GLY A 221 -10.89 -14.24 -26.00
N ALA A 222 -9.78 -14.25 -26.77
CA ALA A 222 -9.50 -15.27 -27.77
C ALA A 222 -9.17 -16.64 -27.16
N ALA A 223 -8.47 -16.69 -26.02
CA ALA A 223 -8.03 -17.94 -25.41
C ALA A 223 -9.06 -18.57 -24.49
N PHE A 224 -9.77 -17.78 -23.69
CA PHE A 224 -10.68 -18.26 -22.66
C PHE A 224 -12.14 -17.99 -22.96
N GLY A 225 -12.46 -17.30 -24.06
CA GLY A 225 -13.82 -16.97 -24.44
C GLY A 225 -14.49 -15.93 -23.57
N TYR A 226 -13.71 -15.12 -22.84
CA TYR A 226 -14.26 -14.03 -22.06
C TYR A 226 -14.84 -12.94 -22.94
N TYR A 227 -15.93 -12.36 -22.46
CA TYR A 227 -16.50 -11.17 -23.07
C TYR A 227 -15.66 -9.97 -22.66
N VAL A 228 -14.96 -9.40 -23.64
CA VAL A 228 -13.97 -8.33 -23.42
C VAL A 228 -14.32 -7.04 -24.17
N ASP A 229 -15.61 -6.89 -24.50
CA ASP A 229 -16.10 -5.74 -25.27
C ASP A 229 -16.70 -4.66 -24.38
N THR A 230 -17.16 -5.03 -23.16
CA THR A 230 -17.72 -4.08 -22.20
C THR A 230 -17.09 -4.21 -20.82
N PHE A 231 -17.01 -3.09 -20.09
CA PHE A 231 -16.34 -2.98 -18.82
C PHE A 231 -17.17 -2.16 -17.83
N GLN A 232 -17.11 -2.53 -16.56
CA GLN A 232 -17.72 -1.73 -15.48
C GLN A 232 -16.79 -0.66 -14.92
N GLY A 233 -15.50 -0.71 -15.27
CA GLY A 233 -14.52 0.28 -14.87
C GLY A 233 -13.21 0.17 -15.63
N PHE A 234 -12.48 1.28 -15.68
CA PHE A 234 -11.22 1.38 -16.39
C PHE A 234 -10.32 2.45 -15.78
N TYR A 235 -9.04 2.32 -16.03
CA TYR A 235 -8.02 3.28 -15.64
C TYR A 235 -7.67 4.20 -16.80
N VAL A 236 -7.48 5.48 -16.51
CA VAL A 236 -6.88 6.45 -17.41
C VAL A 236 -5.55 6.90 -16.80
N PHE A 237 -4.51 6.91 -17.60
CA PHE A 237 -3.18 7.35 -17.22
C PHE A 237 -2.88 8.68 -17.90
N THR A 238 -2.56 9.71 -17.10
CA THR A 238 -2.19 11.03 -17.63
C THR A 238 -0.68 11.21 -17.65
N ASP A 239 -0.20 12.26 -18.33
CA ASP A 239 1.22 12.60 -18.41
C ASP A 239 1.83 12.96 -17.06
N GLY A 240 1.01 13.44 -16.12
CA GLY A 240 1.43 13.79 -14.77
C GLY A 240 0.23 14.08 -13.86
N PRO A 241 0.46 14.08 -12.54
CA PRO A 241 -0.61 14.33 -11.55
C PRO A 241 -1.24 15.73 -11.69
N GLU A 242 -0.51 16.69 -12.22
CA GLU A 242 -0.99 18.05 -12.48
C GLU A 242 -2.10 18.11 -13.51
N TYR A 243 -2.14 17.18 -14.46
CA TYR A 243 -3.17 17.09 -15.50
C TYR A 243 -4.39 16.28 -15.08
N ALA A 244 -4.26 15.49 -14.01
CA ALA A 244 -5.29 14.53 -13.59
C ALA A 244 -6.66 15.19 -13.30
N ALA A 245 -6.68 16.31 -12.62
CA ALA A 245 -7.94 17.00 -12.27
C ALA A 245 -8.67 17.57 -13.50
N GLU A 246 -7.92 18.15 -14.42
CA GLU A 246 -8.47 18.69 -15.67
C GLU A 246 -8.98 17.57 -16.57
N ALA A 247 -8.16 16.54 -16.79
CA ALA A 247 -8.50 15.34 -17.55
C ALA A 247 -9.75 14.66 -16.97
N ALA A 248 -9.82 14.48 -15.65
CA ALA A 248 -10.96 13.87 -14.97
C ALA A 248 -12.28 14.59 -15.29
N GLY A 249 -12.29 15.91 -15.17
CA GLY A 249 -13.47 16.72 -15.50
C GLY A 249 -13.86 16.65 -16.98
N ALA A 250 -12.88 16.62 -17.87
CA ALA A 250 -13.10 16.52 -19.31
C ALA A 250 -13.65 15.13 -19.70
N ILE A 251 -13.06 14.07 -19.16
CA ILE A 251 -13.47 12.67 -19.40
C ILE A 251 -14.90 12.44 -18.88
N LEU A 252 -15.24 12.92 -17.67
CA LEU A 252 -16.61 12.78 -17.14
C LEU A 252 -17.64 13.45 -18.05
N ARG A 253 -17.35 14.65 -18.56
CA ARG A 253 -18.25 15.31 -19.51
C ARG A 253 -18.38 14.54 -20.83
N LEU A 254 -17.27 14.03 -21.35
CA LEU A 254 -17.23 13.25 -22.57
C LEU A 254 -18.07 11.98 -22.45
N LEU A 255 -17.82 11.18 -21.41
CA LEU A 255 -18.53 9.91 -21.16
C LEU A 255 -20.03 10.14 -20.91
N ARG A 256 -20.40 11.13 -20.09
CA ARG A 256 -21.83 11.46 -19.88
C ARG A 256 -22.53 11.84 -21.16
N SER A 257 -21.83 12.57 -22.04
CA SER A 257 -22.38 12.92 -23.36
C SER A 257 -22.50 11.69 -24.28
N ALA A 258 -21.49 10.82 -24.30
CA ALA A 258 -21.48 9.61 -25.13
C ALA A 258 -22.56 8.61 -24.73
N HIS A 259 -22.76 8.44 -23.42
CA HIS A 259 -23.74 7.50 -22.86
C HIS A 259 -25.10 8.14 -22.53
N HIS A 260 -25.33 9.39 -22.93
CA HIS A 260 -26.59 10.13 -22.67
C HIS A 260 -27.00 10.20 -21.19
N VAL A 261 -26.02 10.22 -20.29
CA VAL A 261 -26.21 10.28 -18.83
C VAL A 261 -26.37 11.73 -18.38
N ALA A 262 -27.35 12.00 -17.52
CA ALA A 262 -27.56 13.32 -16.96
C ALA A 262 -26.35 13.80 -16.14
N SER A 263 -26.12 15.12 -16.14
CA SER A 263 -24.91 15.68 -15.48
C SER A 263 -24.89 15.53 -13.97
N ASP A 264 -26.04 15.31 -13.34
CA ASP A 264 -26.25 15.11 -11.91
C ASP A 264 -26.39 13.63 -11.50
N SER A 265 -26.34 12.72 -12.48
CA SER A 265 -26.41 11.27 -12.22
C SER A 265 -25.09 10.74 -11.66
N ASN A 266 -25.20 9.77 -10.74
CA ASN A 266 -24.08 9.01 -10.20
C ASN A 266 -23.77 7.73 -11.01
N SER A 267 -24.39 7.57 -12.19
CA SER A 267 -24.16 6.39 -13.06
C SER A 267 -22.72 6.26 -13.55
N ILE A 268 -21.97 7.35 -13.63
CA ILE A 268 -20.52 7.35 -13.91
C ILE A 268 -19.81 8.06 -12.77
N GLN A 269 -18.97 7.32 -12.07
CA GLN A 269 -18.17 7.83 -10.96
C GLN A 269 -16.69 7.81 -11.32
N MET A 270 -15.94 8.67 -10.65
CA MET A 270 -14.49 8.74 -10.79
C MET A 270 -13.83 8.76 -9.41
N GLN A 271 -12.80 7.97 -9.27
CA GLN A 271 -11.94 7.98 -8.10
C GLN A 271 -10.54 8.43 -8.52
N ASN A 272 -10.08 9.50 -7.88
CA ASN A 272 -8.69 9.91 -7.97
C ASN A 272 -7.89 9.15 -6.90
N PHE A 273 -6.88 8.43 -7.32
CA PHE A 273 -6.07 7.64 -6.41
C PHE A 273 -5.36 8.49 -5.34
N ASN A 274 -4.97 9.72 -5.71
CA ASN A 274 -4.36 10.68 -4.79
C ASN A 274 -5.28 11.05 -3.61
N ASP A 275 -6.59 11.21 -3.86
CA ASP A 275 -7.56 11.56 -2.82
C ASP A 275 -7.75 10.41 -1.83
N SER A 276 -7.80 9.18 -2.34
CA SER A 276 -7.90 7.98 -1.50
C SER A 276 -6.70 7.83 -0.58
N MET A 277 -5.52 8.13 -1.09
CA MET A 277 -4.29 8.00 -0.33
C MET A 277 -4.08 9.15 0.66
N SER A 278 -4.50 10.35 0.31
CA SER A 278 -4.51 11.45 1.29
C SER A 278 -5.38 11.10 2.50
N SER A 279 -6.50 10.41 2.27
CA SER A 279 -7.37 9.89 3.33
C SER A 279 -6.68 8.84 4.19
N ILE A 280 -5.93 7.90 3.59
CA ILE A 280 -5.16 6.88 4.33
C ILE A 280 -4.06 7.54 5.19
N THR A 281 -3.31 8.48 4.63
CA THR A 281 -2.25 9.20 5.38
C THR A 281 -2.84 10.03 6.53
N GLN A 282 -4.03 10.58 6.34
CA GLN A 282 -4.75 11.29 7.40
C GLN A 282 -5.17 10.36 8.54
N VAL A 283 -5.70 9.17 8.23
CA VAL A 283 -6.04 8.15 9.23
C VAL A 283 -4.80 7.70 10.01
N LEU A 284 -3.68 7.46 9.32
CA LEU A 284 -2.40 7.11 9.97
C LEU A 284 -1.91 8.23 10.89
N SER A 285 -2.06 9.48 10.49
CA SER A 285 -1.74 10.64 11.32
C SER A 285 -2.58 10.66 12.61
N TYR A 286 -3.88 10.40 12.52
CA TYR A 286 -4.75 10.34 13.72
C TYR A 286 -4.36 9.20 14.65
N ILE A 287 -4.03 8.02 14.11
CA ILE A 287 -3.54 6.89 14.90
C ILE A 287 -2.25 7.27 15.61
N THR A 288 -1.32 7.92 14.91
CA THR A 288 -0.04 8.37 15.49
C THR A 288 -0.26 9.36 16.62
N ILE A 289 -1.12 10.37 16.43
CA ILE A 289 -1.47 11.35 17.47
C ILE A 289 -2.08 10.67 18.70
N PHE A 290 -3.02 9.73 18.48
CA PHE A 290 -3.65 8.98 19.56
C PHE A 290 -2.63 8.20 20.41
N VAL A 291 -1.70 7.51 19.75
CA VAL A 291 -0.68 6.72 20.45
C VAL A 291 0.32 7.61 21.19
N VAL A 292 0.73 8.74 20.59
CA VAL A 292 1.57 9.75 21.26
C VAL A 292 0.87 10.28 22.51
N PHE A 293 -0.44 10.52 22.45
CA PHE A 293 -1.23 10.97 23.60
C PHE A 293 -1.25 9.92 24.72
N VAL A 294 -1.49 8.65 24.40
CA VAL A 294 -1.47 7.53 25.39
C VAL A 294 -0.09 7.40 26.02
N ALA A 295 0.95 7.52 25.22
CA ALA A 295 2.34 7.44 25.70
C ALA A 295 2.71 8.65 26.58
N ALA A 296 2.23 9.84 26.27
CA ALA A 296 2.40 11.02 27.12
C ALA A 296 1.76 10.83 28.51
N ILE A 297 0.55 10.26 28.56
CA ILE A 297 -0.11 9.90 29.82
C ILE A 297 0.73 8.88 30.60
N SER A 298 1.23 7.85 29.94
CA SER A 298 2.08 6.83 30.58
C SER A 298 3.35 7.42 31.15
N LEU A 299 3.99 8.35 30.43
CA LEU A 299 5.18 9.06 30.89
C LEU A 299 4.87 9.96 32.08
N LEU A 300 3.73 10.63 32.07
CA LEU A 300 3.26 11.49 33.19
C LEU A 300 3.03 10.67 34.47
N VAL A 301 2.38 9.52 34.34
CA VAL A 301 2.16 8.59 35.47
C VAL A 301 3.50 8.05 35.99
N GLY A 302 4.41 7.67 35.11
CA GLY A 302 5.78 7.26 35.47
C GLY A 302 6.54 8.37 36.18
N GLY A 303 6.45 9.61 35.68
CA GLY A 303 7.04 10.80 36.30
C GLY A 303 6.52 11.10 37.71
N ILE A 304 5.21 10.98 37.93
CA ILE A 304 4.59 11.10 39.24
C ILE A 304 5.11 10.02 40.20
N GLY A 305 5.28 8.78 39.69
CA GLY A 305 5.90 7.69 40.43
C GLY A 305 7.31 8.00 40.94
N VAL A 306 8.15 8.55 40.05
CA VAL A 306 9.52 9.00 40.41
C VAL A 306 9.47 10.14 41.43
N MET A 307 8.62 11.13 41.18
CA MET A 307 8.44 12.27 42.12
C MET A 307 8.08 11.78 43.51
N ASN A 308 7.15 10.83 43.64
CA ASN A 308 6.73 10.30 44.93
C ASN A 308 7.88 9.59 45.69
N ILE A 309 8.73 8.85 44.93
CA ILE A 309 9.92 8.19 45.54
C ILE A 309 10.92 9.24 46.01
N MET A 310 11.19 10.25 45.21
CA MET A 310 12.14 11.31 45.57
C MET A 310 11.64 12.11 46.76
N LEU A 311 10.35 12.40 46.85
CA LEU A 311 9.74 13.14 47.94
C LEU A 311 9.89 12.38 49.27
N VAL A 312 9.63 11.07 49.30
CA VAL A 312 9.84 10.21 50.47
C VAL A 312 11.31 10.18 50.87
N SER A 313 12.22 10.00 49.91
CA SER A 313 13.68 9.98 50.16
C SER A 313 14.18 11.31 50.77
N VAL A 314 13.70 12.44 50.23
CA VAL A 314 14.08 13.78 50.74
C VAL A 314 13.53 14.01 52.14
N THR A 315 12.28 13.65 52.43
CA THR A 315 11.69 13.81 53.78
C THR A 315 12.38 12.93 54.83
N GLU A 316 12.75 11.68 54.48
CA GLU A 316 13.54 10.80 55.36
C GLU A 316 14.92 11.38 55.65
N ARG A 317 15.61 11.87 54.65
CA ARG A 317 16.94 12.50 54.79
C ARG A 317 16.87 13.80 55.59
N THR A 318 15.86 14.63 55.36
CA THR A 318 15.66 15.87 56.09
C THR A 318 15.41 15.58 57.57
N ARG A 319 14.63 14.53 57.86
CA ARG A 319 14.38 14.08 59.26
C ARG A 319 15.68 13.55 59.91
N GLU A 320 16.46 12.77 59.20
CA GLU A 320 17.76 12.23 59.68
C GLU A 320 18.74 13.37 59.99
N ILE A 321 18.86 14.36 59.08
CA ILE A 321 19.69 15.53 59.24
C ILE A 321 19.19 16.36 60.46
N GLY A 322 17.89 16.54 60.58
CA GLY A 322 17.28 17.25 61.71
C GLY A 322 17.60 16.61 63.06
N ILE A 323 17.50 15.28 63.16
CA ILE A 323 17.87 14.52 64.36
C ILE A 323 19.36 14.64 64.68
N ARG A 324 20.23 14.49 63.68
CA ARG A 324 21.70 14.64 63.88
C ARG A 324 22.07 16.05 64.30
N LYS A 325 21.43 17.08 63.77
CA LYS A 325 21.65 18.47 64.10
C LYS A 325 21.17 18.81 65.51
N SER A 326 20.05 18.22 65.93
CA SER A 326 19.53 18.39 67.31
C SER A 326 20.41 17.71 68.41
N LEU A 327 21.17 16.68 68.00
CA LEU A 327 22.14 15.97 68.85
C LEU A 327 23.54 16.61 68.82
N GLY A 328 23.70 17.81 68.21
CA GLY A 328 24.95 18.56 68.19
C GLY A 328 25.96 18.20 67.08
N ALA A 329 25.57 17.41 66.13
CA ALA A 329 26.45 17.14 64.97
C ALA A 329 26.54 18.40 64.09
N ARG A 330 27.77 18.78 63.73
CA ARG A 330 28.08 19.88 62.80
C ARG A 330 27.94 19.44 61.35
#